data_f5c68d45190988d433d4d7cbea44e416
#
_entry.id   f5c68d45190988d433d4d7cbea44e416
#
_cell.length_a   1.000
_cell.length_b   1.000
_cell.length_c   1.000
_cell.angle_alpha   90.00
_cell.angle_beta   90.00
_cell.angle_gamma   90.00
#
_symmetry.space_group_name_H-M   'P 1'
#
loop_
_entity.id
_entity.type
_entity.pdbx_description
1 polymer ?
#
loop_
_entity_poly.entity_id
_entity_poly.type
_entity_poly.pdbx_seq_one_letter_code
_entity_poly.pdbx_strand_id
1 'polypeptide(L)'
;VVERDHERAMMIMDALREAGEDRVHVLGDETGLARRVAELQPDLVLIDLASPSRDILEELALATGPTERPVAMFVDRSDSGLTRAAIEAGVSAYVVDGLRAERIRPILDAAIARFHLFSRMRSELAATRAALEERKVVDRAKGFVMRAKGLNEEQAYGLLRKTAMDQGKRLIRADFLAYPCQIGKPHRRVDPVAFARAAPAKCDDGM
;
A
#
# COMPACT_ATOMS: atom_id res chain seq x y z
N VAL A 1 0.14 -22.77 -2.18
CA VAL A 1 0.02 -23.53 -0.92
C VAL A 1 1.41 -23.69 -0.34
N VAL A 2 1.56 -23.43 0.96
CA VAL A 2 2.78 -23.70 1.73
C VAL A 2 2.46 -24.82 2.71
N GLU A 3 3.06 -25.99 2.51
CA GLU A 3 2.86 -27.19 3.32
C GLU A 3 4.08 -28.11 3.20
N ARG A 4 4.62 -28.55 4.33
CA ARG A 4 5.82 -29.41 4.38
C ARG A 4 5.51 -30.88 4.20
N ASP A 5 4.35 -31.31 4.70
CA ASP A 5 3.93 -32.70 4.59
C ASP A 5 3.34 -32.98 3.21
N HIS A 6 3.90 -33.96 2.53
CA HIS A 6 3.52 -34.29 1.16
C HIS A 6 2.08 -34.83 1.06
N GLU A 7 1.64 -35.64 2.02
CA GLU A 7 0.29 -36.20 2.01
C GLU A 7 -0.75 -35.11 2.26
N ARG A 8 -0.47 -34.19 3.19
CA ARG A 8 -1.32 -33.03 3.45
C ARG A 8 -1.36 -32.09 2.24
N ALA A 9 -0.23 -31.83 1.61
CA ALA A 9 -0.16 -31.01 0.40
C ALA A 9 -1.02 -31.58 -0.73
N MET A 10 -0.97 -32.91 -0.94
CA MET A 10 -1.81 -33.58 -1.94
C MET A 10 -3.30 -33.48 -1.62
N MET A 11 -3.68 -33.70 -0.35
CA MET A 11 -5.07 -33.55 0.10
C MET A 11 -5.58 -32.10 -0.13
N ILE A 12 -4.75 -31.10 0.16
CA ILE A 12 -5.10 -29.70 -0.07
C ILE A 12 -5.28 -29.40 -1.56
N MET A 13 -4.37 -29.92 -2.39
CA MET A 13 -4.44 -29.76 -3.85
C MET A 13 -5.71 -30.37 -4.42
N ASP A 14 -6.09 -31.56 -3.98
CA ASP A 14 -7.30 -32.25 -4.46
C ASP A 14 -8.55 -31.47 -4.03
N ALA A 15 -8.62 -31.01 -2.78
CA ALA A 15 -9.73 -30.20 -2.31
C ALA A 15 -9.82 -28.83 -3.03
N LEU A 16 -8.71 -28.22 -3.40
CA LEU A 16 -8.71 -26.98 -4.19
C LEU A 16 -9.16 -27.23 -5.62
N ARG A 17 -8.75 -28.35 -6.25
CA ARG A 17 -9.21 -28.74 -7.59
C ARG A 17 -10.72 -29.03 -7.60
N GLU A 18 -11.24 -29.74 -6.61
CA GLU A 18 -12.69 -29.93 -6.44
C GLU A 18 -13.45 -28.61 -6.28
N ALA A 19 -12.80 -27.61 -5.69
CA ALA A 19 -13.33 -26.26 -5.56
C ALA A 19 -13.21 -25.42 -6.86
N GLY A 20 -12.58 -25.97 -7.93
CA GLY A 20 -12.42 -25.29 -9.23
C GLY A 20 -11.12 -24.49 -9.37
N GLU A 21 -10.16 -24.67 -8.45
CA GLU A 21 -8.86 -23.99 -8.50
C GLU A 21 -7.81 -24.88 -9.21
N ASP A 22 -7.61 -24.66 -10.50
CA ASP A 22 -6.72 -25.52 -11.32
C ASP A 22 -5.23 -25.15 -11.24
N ARG A 23 -4.90 -23.90 -10.89
CA ARG A 23 -3.54 -23.38 -10.85
C ARG A 23 -2.99 -23.32 -9.44
N VAL A 24 -2.61 -24.46 -8.90
CA VAL A 24 -2.09 -24.59 -7.54
C VAL A 24 -0.58 -24.86 -7.58
N HIS A 25 0.21 -24.02 -6.93
CA HIS A 25 1.63 -24.21 -6.69
C HIS A 25 1.85 -24.60 -5.24
N VAL A 26 2.63 -25.66 -5.00
CA VAL A 26 2.98 -26.12 -3.66
C VAL A 26 4.42 -25.76 -3.35
N LEU A 27 4.65 -25.19 -2.18
CA LEU A 27 5.96 -24.90 -1.61
C LEU A 27 6.13 -25.81 -0.39
N GLY A 28 7.18 -26.62 -0.38
CA GLY A 28 7.46 -27.58 0.69
C GLY A 28 8.07 -26.97 1.95
N ASP A 29 8.39 -25.69 1.91
CA ASP A 29 8.89 -24.92 3.05
C ASP A 29 8.57 -23.45 2.92
N GLU A 30 8.71 -22.71 4.01
CA GLU A 30 8.49 -21.28 4.09
C GLU A 30 9.74 -20.44 3.75
N THR A 31 10.89 -21.09 3.46
CA THR A 31 12.16 -20.39 3.21
C THR A 31 12.10 -19.54 1.94
N GLY A 32 12.35 -18.25 2.06
CA GLY A 32 12.30 -17.32 0.95
C GLY A 32 10.87 -17.11 0.39
N LEU A 33 9.86 -17.29 1.23
CA LEU A 33 8.46 -17.15 0.86
C LEU A 33 8.18 -15.84 0.14
N ALA A 34 8.74 -14.72 0.62
CA ALA A 34 8.59 -13.40 0.01
C ALA A 34 9.02 -13.40 -1.47
N ARG A 35 10.18 -13.96 -1.79
CA ARG A 35 10.67 -14.04 -3.16
C ARG A 35 9.78 -14.93 -4.03
N ARG A 36 9.38 -16.09 -3.54
CA ARG A 36 8.54 -17.04 -4.29
C ARG A 36 7.14 -16.47 -4.55
N VAL A 37 6.55 -15.79 -3.59
CA VAL A 37 5.27 -15.09 -3.77
C VAL A 37 5.41 -13.97 -4.79
N ALA A 38 6.52 -13.22 -4.78
CA ALA A 38 6.78 -12.18 -5.78
C ALA A 38 6.97 -12.75 -7.19
N GLU A 39 7.63 -13.91 -7.32
CA GLU A 39 7.83 -14.59 -8.62
C GLU A 39 6.55 -15.21 -9.15
N LEU A 40 5.78 -15.90 -8.32
CA LEU A 40 4.56 -16.62 -8.70
C LEU A 40 3.35 -15.71 -8.88
N GLN A 41 3.34 -14.55 -8.23
CA GLN A 41 2.22 -13.60 -8.25
C GLN A 41 0.84 -14.28 -8.00
N PRO A 42 0.67 -15.07 -6.91
CA PRO A 42 -0.56 -15.82 -6.69
C PRO A 42 -1.72 -14.89 -6.31
N ASP A 43 -2.94 -15.28 -6.63
CA ASP A 43 -4.17 -14.58 -6.24
C ASP A 43 -4.51 -14.78 -4.76
N LEU A 44 -4.01 -15.89 -4.16
CA LEU A 44 -4.20 -16.23 -2.75
C LEU A 44 -3.02 -17.07 -2.27
N VAL A 45 -2.61 -16.87 -1.01
CA VAL A 45 -1.64 -17.72 -0.32
C VAL A 45 -2.37 -18.53 0.76
N LEU A 46 -2.27 -19.85 0.67
CA LEU A 46 -2.73 -20.78 1.70
C LEU A 46 -1.52 -21.34 2.43
N ILE A 47 -1.53 -21.26 3.75
CA ILE A 47 -0.46 -21.76 4.60
C ILE A 47 -1.05 -22.76 5.58
N ASP A 48 -0.50 -23.97 5.62
CA ASP A 48 -0.88 -24.99 6.59
C ASP A 48 0.36 -25.38 7.43
N LEU A 49 0.28 -25.20 8.73
CA LEU A 49 1.38 -25.36 9.66
C LEU A 49 0.89 -25.99 10.97
N ALA A 50 1.69 -26.86 11.56
CA ALA A 50 1.38 -27.40 12.88
C ALA A 50 1.34 -26.30 13.96
N SER A 51 2.31 -25.36 13.91
CA SER A 51 2.38 -24.19 14.79
C SER A 51 3.18 -23.08 14.10
N PRO A 52 2.61 -21.89 13.93
CA PRO A 52 3.34 -20.78 13.33
C PRO A 52 4.41 -20.26 14.30
N SER A 53 5.58 -19.88 13.75
CA SER A 53 6.59 -19.13 14.49
C SER A 53 6.44 -17.63 14.22
N ARG A 54 7.03 -16.79 15.08
CA ARG A 54 7.09 -15.34 14.83
C ARG A 54 7.82 -15.00 13.55
N ASP A 55 8.92 -15.71 13.29
CA ASP A 55 9.74 -15.48 12.09
C ASP A 55 8.95 -15.73 10.81
N ILE A 56 8.12 -16.79 10.79
CA ILE A 56 7.21 -17.06 9.66
C ILE A 56 6.18 -15.95 9.50
N LEU A 57 5.61 -15.43 10.59
CA LEU A 57 4.65 -14.33 10.51
C LEU A 57 5.29 -13.03 10.03
N GLU A 58 6.53 -12.74 10.43
CA GLU A 58 7.29 -11.59 9.94
C GLU A 58 7.65 -11.75 8.46
N GLU A 59 8.12 -12.91 8.04
CA GLU A 59 8.40 -13.20 6.63
C GLU A 59 7.14 -13.14 5.78
N LEU A 60 6.01 -13.62 6.28
CA LEU A 60 4.72 -13.52 5.64
C LEU A 60 4.28 -12.06 5.46
N ALA A 61 4.43 -11.25 6.49
CA ALA A 61 4.10 -9.82 6.42
C ALA A 61 4.94 -9.09 5.36
N LEU A 62 6.21 -9.49 5.20
CA LEU A 62 7.10 -8.98 4.14
C LEU A 62 6.69 -9.52 2.76
N ALA A 63 6.28 -10.79 2.68
CA ALA A 63 5.96 -11.46 1.43
C ALA A 63 4.67 -10.98 0.78
N THR A 64 3.66 -10.75 1.60
CA THR A 64 2.30 -10.49 1.12
C THR A 64 1.94 -9.03 1.18
N GLY A 65 2.74 -8.22 1.86
CA GLY A 65 2.35 -6.85 2.22
C GLY A 65 0.89 -6.85 2.75
N PRO A 66 0.54 -6.23 3.83
CA PRO A 66 -0.80 -6.37 4.43
C PRO A 66 -1.94 -5.94 3.49
N THR A 67 -1.65 -5.61 2.23
CA THR A 67 -2.57 -5.03 1.25
C THR A 67 -2.53 -5.65 -0.13
N GLU A 68 -1.62 -6.59 -0.40
CA GLU A 68 -1.41 -7.05 -1.78
C GLU A 68 -2.18 -8.32 -2.13
N ARG A 69 -2.31 -9.26 -1.17
CA ARG A 69 -2.94 -10.56 -1.42
C ARG A 69 -3.65 -11.12 -0.20
N PRO A 70 -4.75 -11.87 -0.39
CA PRO A 70 -5.38 -12.61 0.69
C PRO A 70 -4.47 -13.76 1.15
N VAL A 71 -4.40 -13.96 2.46
CA VAL A 71 -3.70 -15.08 3.10
C VAL A 71 -4.67 -15.84 3.98
N ALA A 72 -4.77 -17.14 3.77
CA ALA A 72 -5.47 -18.05 4.67
C ALA A 72 -4.43 -18.93 5.38
N MET A 73 -4.43 -18.93 6.71
CA MET A 73 -3.53 -19.72 7.52
C MET A 73 -4.32 -20.72 8.35
N PHE A 74 -3.95 -21.99 8.23
CA PHE A 74 -4.46 -23.10 9.01
C PHE A 74 -3.36 -23.55 9.95
N VAL A 75 -3.71 -23.80 11.20
CA VAL A 75 -2.76 -24.23 12.23
C VAL A 75 -3.37 -25.31 13.10
N ASP A 76 -2.58 -26.28 13.54
CA ASP A 76 -3.08 -27.32 14.45
C ASP A 76 -3.23 -26.76 15.87
N ARG A 77 -2.30 -25.86 16.27
CA ARG A 77 -2.30 -25.23 17.59
C ARG A 77 -1.98 -23.75 17.51
N SER A 78 -2.59 -23.00 18.38
CA SER A 78 -2.32 -21.56 18.50
C SER A 78 -2.54 -21.10 19.93
N ASP A 79 -1.97 -19.94 20.26
CA ASP A 79 -2.29 -19.14 21.44
C ASP A 79 -2.82 -17.76 21.03
N SER A 80 -3.27 -17.00 22.03
CA SER A 80 -3.80 -15.66 21.79
C SER A 80 -2.76 -14.67 21.24
N GLY A 81 -1.48 -14.88 21.56
CA GLY A 81 -0.37 -14.04 21.09
C GLY A 81 -0.11 -14.27 19.60
N LEU A 82 -0.02 -15.53 19.19
CA LEU A 82 0.18 -15.92 17.79
C LEU A 82 -1.01 -15.55 16.93
N THR A 83 -2.23 -15.74 17.40
CA THR A 83 -3.45 -15.30 16.70
C THR A 83 -3.43 -13.81 16.43
N ARG A 84 -3.08 -12.99 17.42
CA ARG A 84 -2.99 -11.54 17.26
C ARG A 84 -1.88 -11.16 16.29
N ALA A 85 -0.70 -11.75 16.42
CA ALA A 85 0.44 -11.49 15.53
C ALA A 85 0.09 -11.84 14.07
N ALA A 86 -0.60 -12.95 13.83
CA ALA A 86 -1.05 -13.33 12.48
C ALA A 86 -2.02 -12.28 11.88
N ILE A 87 -2.97 -11.78 12.68
CA ILE A 87 -3.90 -10.74 12.22
C ILE A 87 -3.16 -9.43 11.93
N GLU A 88 -2.22 -9.03 12.79
CA GLU A 88 -1.38 -7.84 12.61
C GLU A 88 -0.47 -7.97 11.38
N ALA A 89 0.03 -9.17 11.09
CA ALA A 89 0.77 -9.50 9.86
C ALA A 89 -0.09 -9.45 8.57
N GLY A 90 -1.42 -9.32 8.70
CA GLY A 90 -2.34 -9.17 7.57
C GLY A 90 -2.99 -10.46 7.10
N VAL A 91 -2.95 -11.53 7.89
CA VAL A 91 -3.66 -12.79 7.59
C VAL A 91 -5.17 -12.54 7.50
N SER A 92 -5.75 -12.92 6.37
CA SER A 92 -7.18 -12.68 6.07
C SER A 92 -8.10 -13.71 6.73
N ALA A 93 -7.63 -14.95 6.88
CA ALA A 93 -8.30 -15.99 7.65
C ALA A 93 -7.27 -16.77 8.47
N TYR A 94 -7.54 -16.94 9.75
CA TYR A 94 -6.72 -17.72 10.68
C TYR A 94 -7.59 -18.79 11.32
N VAL A 95 -7.27 -20.05 11.06
CA VAL A 95 -8.10 -21.20 11.45
C VAL A 95 -7.27 -22.11 12.34
N VAL A 96 -7.77 -22.40 13.53
CA VAL A 96 -7.21 -23.39 14.47
C VAL A 96 -7.95 -24.71 14.28
N ASP A 97 -7.36 -25.81 14.69
CA ASP A 97 -7.79 -27.21 14.51
C ASP A 97 -7.48 -27.80 13.11
N GLY A 98 -6.50 -27.21 12.43
CA GLY A 98 -5.97 -27.71 11.17
C GLY A 98 -6.93 -27.55 9.97
N LEU A 99 -6.43 -28.02 8.83
CA LEU A 99 -7.13 -27.95 7.58
C LEU A 99 -8.03 -29.18 7.39
N ARG A 100 -9.29 -28.95 7.00
CA ARG A 100 -10.26 -30.00 6.59
C ARG A 100 -10.81 -29.70 5.20
N ALA A 101 -10.77 -30.67 4.31
CA ALA A 101 -11.11 -30.51 2.89
C ALA A 101 -12.47 -29.82 2.68
N GLU A 102 -13.50 -30.24 3.43
CA GLU A 102 -14.86 -29.72 3.29
C GLU A 102 -14.98 -28.23 3.69
N ARG A 103 -14.00 -27.72 4.45
CA ARG A 103 -14.02 -26.34 4.98
C ARG A 103 -13.12 -25.39 4.16
N ILE A 104 -12.28 -25.91 3.26
CA ILE A 104 -11.34 -25.08 2.49
C ILE A 104 -12.09 -24.01 1.72
N ARG A 105 -13.04 -24.40 0.86
CA ARG A 105 -13.74 -23.45 -0.02
C ARG A 105 -14.43 -22.31 0.73
N PRO A 106 -15.31 -22.56 1.72
CA PRO A 106 -15.96 -21.47 2.44
C PRO A 106 -14.99 -20.58 3.21
N ILE A 107 -13.86 -21.10 3.70
CA ILE A 107 -12.84 -20.31 4.40
C ILE A 107 -12.10 -19.42 3.41
N LEU A 108 -11.72 -19.93 2.24
CA LEU A 108 -11.06 -19.12 1.20
C LEU A 108 -11.97 -18.03 0.68
N ASP A 109 -13.24 -18.33 0.40
CA ASP A 109 -14.21 -17.32 -0.03
C ASP A 109 -14.36 -16.20 1.02
N ALA A 110 -14.42 -16.55 2.30
CA ALA A 110 -14.47 -15.59 3.40
C ALA A 110 -13.18 -14.77 3.50
N ALA A 111 -12.01 -15.40 3.35
CA ALA A 111 -10.71 -14.74 3.38
C ALA A 111 -10.58 -13.72 2.24
N ILE A 112 -10.96 -14.09 1.03
CA ILE A 112 -10.94 -13.23 -0.16
C ILE A 112 -11.91 -12.05 0.02
N ALA A 113 -13.14 -12.32 0.44
CA ALA A 113 -14.15 -11.27 0.66
C ALA A 113 -13.69 -10.26 1.73
N ARG A 114 -13.14 -10.75 2.84
CA ARG A 114 -12.60 -9.92 3.92
C ARG A 114 -11.40 -9.08 3.43
N PHE A 115 -10.48 -9.68 2.70
CA PHE A 115 -9.34 -8.98 2.11
C PHE A 115 -9.80 -7.82 1.22
N HIS A 116 -10.72 -8.06 0.28
CA HIS A 116 -11.24 -7.01 -0.60
C HIS A 116 -11.96 -5.90 0.16
N LEU A 117 -12.69 -6.22 1.21
CA LEU A 117 -13.34 -5.22 2.05
C LEU A 117 -12.30 -4.31 2.71
N PHE A 118 -11.29 -4.90 3.37
CA PHE A 118 -10.22 -4.11 4.02
C PHE A 118 -9.36 -3.32 3.05
N SER A 119 -9.02 -3.89 1.89
CA SER A 119 -8.29 -3.19 0.83
C SER A 119 -9.04 -1.96 0.35
N ARG A 120 -10.35 -2.07 0.14
CA ARG A 120 -11.20 -0.93 -0.24
C ARG A 120 -11.22 0.14 0.84
N MET A 121 -11.47 -0.23 2.09
CA MET A 121 -11.48 0.71 3.21
C MET A 121 -10.15 1.45 3.37
N ARG A 122 -9.01 0.76 3.22
CA ARG A 122 -7.68 1.38 3.26
C ARG A 122 -7.45 2.34 2.11
N SER A 123 -7.86 1.97 0.90
CA SER A 123 -7.75 2.83 -0.29
C SER A 123 -8.58 4.10 -0.12
N GLU A 124 -9.80 4.01 0.37
CA GLU A 124 -10.66 5.16 0.65
C GLU A 124 -10.05 6.07 1.73
N LEU A 125 -9.51 5.47 2.80
CA LEU A 125 -8.84 6.22 3.86
C LEU A 125 -7.59 6.93 3.33
N ALA A 126 -6.78 6.25 2.52
CA ALA A 126 -5.59 6.84 1.91
C ALA A 126 -5.94 8.00 0.97
N ALA A 127 -6.97 7.83 0.13
CA ALA A 127 -7.47 8.87 -0.76
C ALA A 127 -7.99 10.10 0.03
N THR A 128 -8.75 9.87 1.10
CA THR A 128 -9.27 10.94 1.95
C THR A 128 -8.15 11.70 2.66
N ARG A 129 -7.15 10.99 3.19
CA ARG A 129 -5.96 11.61 3.80
C ARG A 129 -5.16 12.42 2.78
N ALA A 130 -4.94 11.87 1.58
CA ALA A 130 -4.25 12.59 0.51
C ALA A 130 -4.99 13.88 0.13
N ALA A 131 -6.32 13.82 -0.04
CA ALA A 131 -7.13 15.00 -0.36
C ALA A 131 -7.07 16.08 0.75
N LEU A 132 -7.03 15.65 2.03
CA LEU A 132 -6.88 16.58 3.15
C LEU A 132 -5.51 17.26 3.15
N GLU A 133 -4.43 16.52 2.92
CA GLU A 133 -3.08 17.08 2.83
C GLU A 133 -2.95 18.00 1.61
N GLU A 134 -3.52 17.62 0.47
CA GLU A 134 -3.59 18.49 -0.71
C GLU A 134 -4.25 19.83 -0.38
N ARG A 135 -5.40 19.81 0.30
CA ARG A 135 -6.09 21.02 0.72
C ARG A 135 -5.23 21.89 1.64
N LYS A 136 -4.56 21.29 2.63
CA LYS A 136 -3.65 22.04 3.54
C LYS A 136 -2.49 22.71 2.78
N VAL A 137 -1.92 22.04 1.78
CA VAL A 137 -0.86 22.61 0.94
C VAL A 137 -1.37 23.82 0.16
N VAL A 138 -2.53 23.69 -0.47
CA VAL A 138 -3.16 24.80 -1.22
C VAL A 138 -3.48 25.98 -0.31
N ASP A 139 -4.04 25.74 0.88
CA ASP A 139 -4.39 26.79 1.84
C ASP A 139 -3.15 27.53 2.37
N ARG A 140 -2.05 26.81 2.63
CA ARG A 140 -0.76 27.45 2.98
C ARG A 140 -0.23 28.31 1.84
N ALA A 141 -0.26 27.80 0.61
CA ALA A 141 0.16 28.54 -0.58
C ALA A 141 -0.67 29.80 -0.78
N LYS A 142 -2.01 29.73 -0.66
CA LYS A 142 -2.89 30.89 -0.69
C LYS A 142 -2.49 31.93 0.36
N GLY A 143 -2.39 31.51 1.62
CA GLY A 143 -2.01 32.40 2.71
C GLY A 143 -0.65 33.08 2.51
N PHE A 144 0.30 32.37 1.90
CA PHE A 144 1.58 32.96 1.53
C PHE A 144 1.44 34.03 0.44
N VAL A 145 0.75 33.72 -0.65
CA VAL A 145 0.53 34.64 -1.77
C VAL A 145 -0.26 35.87 -1.35
N MET A 146 -1.27 35.72 -0.51
CA MET A 146 -2.06 36.81 0.06
C MET A 146 -1.15 37.80 0.80
N ARG A 147 -0.28 37.30 1.68
CA ARG A 147 0.65 38.17 2.45
C ARG A 147 1.73 38.81 1.56
N ALA A 148 2.31 38.04 0.64
CA ALA A 148 3.41 38.53 -0.18
C ALA A 148 2.99 39.55 -1.25
N LYS A 149 1.74 39.49 -1.72
CA LYS A 149 1.25 40.31 -2.84
C LYS A 149 0.07 41.21 -2.48
N GLY A 150 -0.40 41.21 -1.22
CA GLY A 150 -1.54 42.02 -0.78
C GLY A 150 -2.87 41.62 -1.46
N LEU A 151 -3.00 40.35 -1.88
CA LEU A 151 -4.16 39.85 -2.60
C LEU A 151 -5.21 39.29 -1.64
N ASN A 152 -6.49 39.33 -2.06
CA ASN A 152 -7.52 38.57 -1.38
C ASN A 152 -7.44 37.07 -1.72
N GLU A 153 -8.25 36.23 -1.04
CA GLU A 153 -8.20 34.77 -1.19
C GLU A 153 -8.50 34.31 -2.62
N GLU A 154 -9.52 34.90 -3.25
CA GLU A 154 -9.94 34.55 -4.61
C GLU A 154 -8.85 34.91 -5.64
N GLN A 155 -8.26 36.08 -5.52
CA GLN A 155 -7.17 36.55 -6.37
C GLN A 155 -5.91 35.67 -6.18
N ALA A 156 -5.57 35.33 -4.94
CA ALA A 156 -4.44 34.46 -4.63
C ALA A 156 -4.63 33.04 -5.22
N TYR A 157 -5.84 32.49 -5.08
CA TYR A 157 -6.16 31.20 -5.67
C TYR A 157 -6.13 31.24 -7.21
N GLY A 158 -6.70 32.29 -7.82
CA GLY A 158 -6.64 32.48 -9.27
C GLY A 158 -5.19 32.55 -9.80
N LEU A 159 -4.32 33.26 -9.09
CA LEU A 159 -2.90 33.36 -9.45
C LEU A 159 -2.18 32.00 -9.34
N LEU A 160 -2.41 31.26 -8.25
CA LEU A 160 -1.84 29.92 -8.07
C LEU A 160 -2.30 28.98 -9.20
N ARG A 161 -3.60 28.97 -9.51
CA ARG A 161 -4.17 28.14 -10.57
C ARG A 161 -3.59 28.49 -11.94
N LYS A 162 -3.48 29.78 -12.28
CA LYS A 162 -2.87 30.22 -13.53
C LYS A 162 -1.43 29.78 -13.64
N THR A 163 -0.63 29.99 -12.58
CA THR A 163 0.77 29.59 -12.55
C THR A 163 0.93 28.07 -12.68
N ALA A 164 0.07 27.28 -12.07
CA ALA A 164 0.08 25.83 -12.20
C ALA A 164 -0.22 25.38 -13.65
N MET A 165 -1.22 26.01 -14.28
CA MET A 165 -1.58 25.74 -15.68
C MET A 165 -0.44 26.12 -16.63
N ASP A 166 0.16 27.30 -16.46
CA ASP A 166 1.27 27.78 -17.29
C ASP A 166 2.50 26.86 -17.17
N GLN A 167 2.67 26.18 -16.03
CA GLN A 167 3.75 25.21 -15.79
C GLN A 167 3.37 23.77 -16.16
N GLY A 168 2.15 23.49 -16.56
CA GLY A 168 1.68 22.12 -16.80
C GLY A 168 1.73 21.22 -15.54
N LYS A 169 1.64 21.82 -14.34
CA LYS A 169 1.75 21.12 -13.05
C LYS A 169 0.42 21.13 -12.31
N ARG A 170 0.20 20.10 -11.49
CA ARG A 170 -0.93 20.12 -10.54
C ARG A 170 -0.67 21.17 -9.46
N LEU A 171 -1.74 21.83 -8.98
CA LEU A 171 -1.69 22.91 -7.99
C LEU A 171 -0.97 22.53 -6.68
N ILE A 172 -0.93 21.26 -6.36
CA ILE A 172 -0.38 20.67 -5.13
C ILE A 172 1.11 20.38 -5.16
N ARG A 173 1.80 20.55 -6.28
CA ARG A 173 3.23 20.27 -6.29
C ARG A 173 3.99 21.32 -5.49
N ALA A 174 4.81 20.83 -4.55
CA ALA A 174 5.55 21.56 -3.54
C ALA A 174 6.44 22.72 -4.06
N ASP A 175 6.64 22.81 -5.36
CA ASP A 175 7.47 23.85 -5.99
C ASP A 175 6.95 25.26 -5.69
N PHE A 176 5.62 25.44 -5.45
CA PHE A 176 5.05 26.73 -5.05
C PHE A 176 5.40 27.16 -3.62
N LEU A 177 5.64 26.18 -2.73
CA LEU A 177 6.02 26.46 -1.35
C LEU A 177 7.53 26.62 -1.19
N ALA A 178 8.31 25.93 -2.03
CA ALA A 178 9.76 26.01 -2.02
C ALA A 178 10.27 27.33 -2.64
N TYR A 179 9.55 27.90 -3.62
CA TYR A 179 9.97 29.11 -4.34
C TYR A 179 8.82 30.10 -4.52
N PRO A 180 8.29 30.67 -3.45
CA PRO A 180 7.17 31.60 -3.51
C PRO A 180 7.46 32.86 -4.32
N CYS A 181 8.70 33.25 -4.46
CA CYS A 181 9.15 34.41 -5.27
C CYS A 181 8.99 34.20 -6.79
N GLN A 182 8.75 32.96 -7.25
CA GLN A 182 8.54 32.64 -8.67
C GLN A 182 7.06 32.66 -9.11
N ILE A 183 6.12 32.80 -8.17
CA ILE A 183 4.69 32.84 -8.48
C ILE A 183 4.38 34.10 -9.28
N GLY A 184 3.89 33.91 -10.51
CA GLY A 184 3.50 35.02 -11.41
C GLY A 184 4.64 35.60 -12.24
N LYS A 185 5.84 35.01 -12.27
CA LYS A 185 6.89 35.36 -13.23
C LYS A 185 6.74 34.54 -14.50
N PRO A 186 6.94 35.11 -15.70
CA PRO A 186 6.92 34.35 -16.95
C PRO A 186 8.04 33.31 -16.94
N HIS A 187 7.75 32.08 -17.37
CA HIS A 187 8.69 30.97 -17.40
C HIS A 187 9.85 31.26 -18.35
N ARG A 188 11.05 31.41 -17.82
CA ARG A 188 12.26 31.05 -18.58
C ARG A 188 12.36 29.52 -18.50
N ARG A 189 12.41 28.83 -19.66
CA ARG A 189 12.72 27.39 -19.70
C ARG A 189 14.07 27.19 -19.00
N VAL A 190 14.04 26.65 -17.82
CA VAL A 190 15.25 26.25 -17.08
C VAL A 190 15.50 24.79 -17.43
N ASP A 191 16.69 24.51 -17.94
CA ASP A 191 17.15 23.18 -18.29
C ASP A 191 17.13 22.30 -17.01
N PRO A 192 16.45 21.15 -16.99
CA PRO A 192 16.32 20.31 -15.80
C PRO A 192 17.65 19.79 -15.25
N VAL A 193 18.72 19.81 -16.05
CA VAL A 193 20.07 19.38 -15.63
C VAL A 193 20.81 20.49 -14.86
N ALA A 194 20.50 21.76 -15.11
CA ALA A 194 21.10 22.89 -14.38
C ALA A 194 20.50 23.04 -12.96
N PHE A 195 19.30 22.52 -12.73
CA PHE A 195 18.55 22.66 -11.48
C PHE A 195 19.10 21.79 -10.33
N ALA A 196 19.74 20.67 -10.65
CA ALA A 196 20.30 19.74 -9.65
C ALA A 196 21.62 20.26 -9.03
N ARG A 197 22.20 21.37 -9.54
CA ARG A 197 23.48 21.92 -9.09
C ARG A 197 23.42 23.29 -8.41
N ALA A 198 22.24 23.92 -8.37
CA ALA A 198 22.11 25.24 -7.74
C ALA A 198 21.69 25.09 -6.28
N ALA A 199 22.55 25.51 -5.36
CA ALA A 199 22.19 25.75 -3.97
C ALA A 199 21.00 26.73 -3.90
N PRO A 200 20.12 26.64 -2.86
CA PRO A 200 18.96 27.50 -2.75
C PRO A 200 19.38 28.97 -2.70
N ALA A 201 19.03 29.71 -3.75
CA ALA A 201 19.24 31.15 -3.76
C ALA A 201 18.37 31.77 -2.68
N LYS A 202 18.98 32.38 -1.68
CA LYS A 202 18.31 33.25 -0.71
C LYS A 202 17.59 34.33 -1.51
N CYS A 203 16.29 34.52 -1.27
CA CYS A 203 15.62 35.73 -1.70
C CYS A 203 16.25 36.90 -0.92
N ASP A 204 17.03 37.75 -1.57
CA ASP A 204 17.42 39.02 -0.99
C ASP A 204 16.17 39.87 -0.80
N ASP A 205 15.85 40.13 0.46
CA ASP A 205 14.89 41.15 0.87
C ASP A 205 15.52 42.49 0.58
N GLY A 206 15.46 42.93 -0.69
CA GLY A 206 15.79 44.30 -1.07
C GLY A 206 14.72 45.24 -0.54
N MET A 207 15.12 46.09 0.39
CA MET A 207 14.37 47.25 0.85
C MET A 207 13.77 48.06 -0.30
#